data_8484961ba296c47e0cfe834ac2cdf283
#
_entry.id   8484961ba296c47e0cfe834ac2cdf283
#
_cell.length_a   1.000
_cell.length_b   1.000
_cell.length_c   1.000
_cell.angle_alpha   90.00
_cell.angle_beta   90.00
_cell.angle_gamma   90.00
#
_symmetry.space_group_name_H-M   'P 1'
#
loop_
_entity.id
_entity.type
_entity.pdbx_description
1 polymer ?
#
loop_
_entity_poly.entity_id
_entity_poly.type
_entity_poly.pdbx_seq_one_letter_code
_entity_poly.pdbx_strand_id
1 'polypeptide(L)'
;MKSNNNGVTLIALTITIIVMLIIAGITIYGGSKLIQNAKVEDVKTNMLLVQAEVKNYVEQAKFEGKKIEDIISEGITVDGVTLKITEAREIQGEMFYKIVTPMNQLKLGKLDANNYLVLIKIDDVDVDVYFEPGVSDGSDTTYHLLSEM
;
A
#
# COMPACT_ATOMS: atom_id res chain seq x y z
N MET A 1 -6.88 -45.83 52.85
CA MET A 1 -7.31 -45.55 51.47
C MET A 1 -6.21 -44.79 50.75
N LYS A 2 -5.52 -45.40 49.81
CA LYS A 2 -4.54 -44.70 48.95
C LYS A 2 -5.33 -43.98 47.83
N SER A 3 -5.40 -42.68 47.90
CA SER A 3 -6.01 -41.87 46.86
C SER A 3 -5.25 -42.04 45.55
N ASN A 4 -5.94 -42.51 44.53
CA ASN A 4 -5.37 -42.73 43.19
C ASN A 4 -5.34 -41.39 42.44
N ASN A 5 -4.36 -40.52 42.81
CA ASN A 5 -4.23 -39.19 42.20
C ASN A 5 -3.61 -39.24 40.78
N ASN A 6 -3.13 -40.41 40.34
CA ASN A 6 -2.47 -40.55 39.04
C ASN A 6 -3.44 -40.41 37.83
N GLY A 7 -4.70 -40.79 38.01
CA GLY A 7 -5.72 -40.69 36.96
C GLY A 7 -6.17 -39.25 36.70
N VAL A 8 -6.23 -38.46 37.76
CA VAL A 8 -6.68 -37.03 37.67
C VAL A 8 -5.62 -36.19 36.95
N THR A 9 -4.33 -36.44 37.21
CA THR A 9 -3.23 -35.73 36.55
C THR A 9 -3.14 -36.03 35.05
N LEU A 10 -3.38 -37.28 34.65
CA LEU A 10 -3.33 -37.70 33.24
C LEU A 10 -4.49 -37.07 32.44
N ILE A 11 -5.69 -37.03 33.00
CA ILE A 11 -6.87 -36.39 32.41
C ILE A 11 -6.64 -34.87 32.30
N ALA A 12 -6.13 -34.23 33.35
CA ALA A 12 -5.83 -32.80 33.35
C ALA A 12 -4.80 -32.44 32.30
N LEU A 13 -3.73 -33.25 32.15
CA LEU A 13 -2.71 -33.07 31.13
C LEU A 13 -3.28 -33.18 29.72
N THR A 14 -4.14 -34.20 29.49
CA THR A 14 -4.76 -34.41 28.17
C THR A 14 -5.66 -33.24 27.79
N ILE A 15 -6.50 -32.77 28.74
CA ILE A 15 -7.39 -31.61 28.52
C ILE A 15 -6.54 -30.35 28.21
N THR A 16 -5.45 -30.12 28.92
CA THR A 16 -4.57 -28.97 28.71
C THR A 16 -3.95 -29.00 27.32
N ILE A 17 -3.50 -30.15 26.85
CA ILE A 17 -2.95 -30.30 25.50
C ILE A 17 -4.01 -30.04 24.44
N ILE A 18 -5.23 -30.59 24.60
CA ILE A 18 -6.33 -30.37 23.66
C ILE A 18 -6.70 -28.88 23.59
N VAL A 19 -6.82 -28.21 24.74
CA VAL A 19 -7.14 -26.78 24.80
C VAL A 19 -6.02 -25.96 24.15
N MET A 20 -4.74 -26.28 24.39
CA MET A 20 -3.61 -25.60 23.74
C MET A 20 -3.62 -25.78 22.21
N LEU A 21 -3.94 -26.98 21.72
CA LEU A 21 -4.06 -27.24 20.29
C LEU A 21 -5.19 -26.46 19.63
N ILE A 22 -6.33 -26.35 20.31
CA ILE A 22 -7.48 -25.55 19.83
C ILE A 22 -7.11 -24.07 19.78
N ILE A 23 -6.51 -23.53 20.85
CA ILE A 23 -6.08 -22.12 20.90
C ILE A 23 -5.03 -21.84 19.82
N ALA A 24 -4.02 -22.72 19.66
CA ALA A 24 -3.01 -22.59 18.63
C ALA A 24 -3.62 -22.61 17.21
N GLY A 25 -4.60 -23.49 16.96
CA GLY A 25 -5.29 -23.57 15.67
C GLY A 25 -6.06 -22.28 15.32
N ILE A 26 -6.79 -21.72 16.29
CA ILE A 26 -7.54 -20.47 16.10
C ILE A 26 -6.61 -19.29 15.88
N THR A 27 -5.49 -19.22 16.61
CA THR A 27 -4.52 -18.11 16.50
C THR A 27 -3.81 -18.09 15.15
N ILE A 28 -3.46 -19.25 14.60
CA ILE A 28 -2.81 -19.36 13.30
C ILE A 28 -3.76 -18.94 12.17
N TYR A 29 -5.01 -19.40 12.20
CA TYR A 29 -5.97 -19.09 11.14
C TYR A 29 -6.46 -17.63 11.17
N GLY A 30 -6.74 -17.09 12.37
CA GLY A 30 -7.14 -15.69 12.53
C GLY A 30 -5.99 -14.70 12.31
N GLY A 31 -4.76 -15.04 12.72
CA GLY A 31 -3.59 -14.19 12.63
C GLY A 31 -3.15 -13.91 11.19
N SER A 32 -3.25 -14.87 10.29
CA SER A 32 -2.86 -14.67 8.88
C SER A 32 -3.74 -13.66 8.16
N LYS A 33 -5.04 -13.68 8.38
CA LYS A 33 -5.98 -12.72 7.79
C LYS A 33 -5.78 -11.30 8.34
N LEU A 34 -5.50 -11.17 9.63
CA LEU A 34 -5.20 -9.88 10.25
C LEU A 34 -3.91 -9.27 9.70
N ILE A 35 -2.88 -10.09 9.48
CA ILE A 35 -1.61 -9.64 8.88
C ILE A 35 -1.82 -9.21 7.42
N GLN A 36 -2.63 -9.91 6.66
CA GLN A 36 -2.93 -9.55 5.27
C GLN A 36 -3.72 -8.24 5.19
N ASN A 37 -4.76 -8.08 6.01
CA ASN A 37 -5.50 -6.82 6.09
C ASN A 37 -4.60 -5.65 6.50
N ALA A 38 -3.70 -5.85 7.46
CA ALA A 38 -2.74 -4.83 7.86
C ALA A 38 -1.79 -4.44 6.72
N LYS A 39 -1.37 -5.39 5.87
CA LYS A 39 -0.56 -5.09 4.69
C LYS A 39 -1.33 -4.29 3.65
N VAL A 40 -2.60 -4.60 3.40
CA VAL A 40 -3.46 -3.82 2.49
C VAL A 40 -3.59 -2.39 2.99
N GLU A 41 -3.88 -2.18 4.27
CA GLU A 41 -3.99 -0.85 4.88
C GLU A 41 -2.67 -0.07 4.85
N ASP A 42 -1.53 -0.73 5.05
CA ASP A 42 -0.21 -0.11 4.96
C ASP A 42 0.09 0.35 3.52
N VAL A 43 -0.13 -0.52 2.53
CA VAL A 43 0.05 -0.17 1.11
C VAL A 43 -0.90 0.95 0.71
N LYS A 44 -2.18 0.87 1.08
CA LYS A 44 -3.15 1.93 0.82
C LYS A 44 -2.74 3.26 1.42
N THR A 45 -2.26 3.26 2.66
CA THR A 45 -1.74 4.47 3.33
C THR A 45 -0.56 5.06 2.56
N ASN A 46 0.38 4.23 2.11
CA ASN A 46 1.52 4.68 1.34
C ASN A 46 1.10 5.24 -0.04
N MET A 47 0.14 4.62 -0.71
CA MET A 47 -0.42 5.14 -1.97
C MET A 47 -1.15 6.47 -1.77
N LEU A 48 -1.90 6.64 -0.67
CA LEU A 48 -2.53 7.92 -0.32
C LEU A 48 -1.51 9.02 -0.05
N LEU A 49 -0.36 8.71 0.55
CA LEU A 49 0.73 9.67 0.73
C LEU A 49 1.32 10.10 -0.62
N VAL A 50 1.55 9.16 -1.53
CA VAL A 50 2.02 9.47 -2.89
C VAL A 50 0.99 10.32 -3.63
N GLN A 51 -0.29 9.94 -3.57
CA GLN A 51 -1.39 10.68 -4.19
C GLN A 51 -1.45 12.12 -3.68
N ALA A 52 -1.44 12.31 -2.36
CA ALA A 52 -1.53 13.64 -1.74
C ALA A 52 -0.35 14.52 -2.12
N GLU A 53 0.86 13.98 -2.11
CA GLU A 53 2.07 14.73 -2.47
C GLU A 53 2.05 15.11 -3.96
N VAL A 54 1.77 14.17 -4.87
CA VAL A 54 1.70 14.44 -6.31
C VAL A 54 0.57 15.42 -6.63
N LYS A 55 -0.58 15.29 -5.96
CA LYS A 55 -1.73 16.19 -6.14
C LYS A 55 -1.38 17.65 -5.86
N ASN A 56 -0.56 17.93 -4.86
CA ASN A 56 -0.08 19.27 -4.56
C ASN A 56 0.65 19.88 -5.77
N TYR A 57 1.50 19.11 -6.46
CA TYR A 57 2.17 19.56 -7.67
C TYR A 57 1.20 19.71 -8.86
N VAL A 58 0.19 18.85 -8.97
CA VAL A 58 -0.84 18.94 -10.03
C VAL A 58 -1.68 20.20 -9.86
N GLU A 59 -2.03 20.56 -8.63
CA GLU A 59 -2.70 21.84 -8.32
C GLU A 59 -1.87 23.03 -8.76
N GLN A 60 -0.57 23.02 -8.48
CA GLN A 60 0.35 24.07 -8.92
C GLN A 60 0.47 24.11 -10.45
N ALA A 61 0.56 22.94 -11.10
CA ALA A 61 0.63 22.87 -12.57
C ALA A 61 -0.63 23.45 -13.22
N LYS A 62 -1.80 23.14 -12.68
CA LYS A 62 -3.06 23.74 -13.15
C LYS A 62 -3.08 25.25 -12.95
N PHE A 63 -2.63 25.73 -11.79
CA PHE A 63 -2.55 27.16 -11.51
C PHE A 63 -1.62 27.89 -12.48
N GLU A 64 -0.50 27.28 -12.86
CA GLU A 64 0.45 27.83 -13.84
C GLU A 64 0.04 27.61 -15.29
N GLY A 65 -1.07 26.91 -15.54
CA GLY A 65 -1.53 26.57 -16.90
C GLY A 65 -0.63 25.58 -17.64
N LYS A 66 0.15 24.79 -16.91
CA LYS A 66 1.04 23.76 -17.47
C LYS A 66 0.25 22.52 -17.90
N LYS A 67 0.78 21.85 -18.92
CA LYS A 67 0.30 20.56 -19.40
C LYS A 67 1.20 19.43 -18.91
N ILE A 68 0.77 18.19 -19.14
CA ILE A 68 1.54 17.02 -18.71
C ILE A 68 2.94 16.98 -19.39
N GLU A 69 3.02 17.40 -20.65
CA GLU A 69 4.27 17.47 -21.41
C GLU A 69 5.27 18.44 -20.78
N ASP A 70 4.78 19.53 -20.18
CA ASP A 70 5.63 20.51 -19.47
C ASP A 70 6.20 19.89 -18.19
N ILE A 71 5.41 19.07 -17.49
CA ILE A 71 5.89 18.36 -16.28
C ILE A 71 6.91 17.30 -16.65
N ILE A 72 6.77 16.63 -17.79
CA ILE A 72 7.74 15.65 -18.28
C ILE A 72 9.05 16.34 -18.64
N SER A 73 9.00 17.47 -19.35
CA SER A 73 10.19 18.15 -19.89
C SER A 73 10.92 18.98 -18.84
N GLU A 74 10.22 19.82 -18.13
CA GLU A 74 10.76 20.82 -17.19
C GLU A 74 10.54 20.48 -15.73
N GLY A 75 9.46 19.72 -15.43
CA GLY A 75 8.97 19.48 -14.07
C GLY A 75 8.08 20.61 -13.57
N ILE A 76 7.56 20.41 -12.37
CA ILE A 76 6.79 21.41 -11.64
C ILE A 76 7.39 21.59 -10.26
N THR A 77 7.58 22.85 -9.84
CA THR A 77 8.26 23.18 -8.59
C THR A 77 7.25 23.70 -7.55
N VAL A 78 7.27 23.09 -6.38
CA VAL A 78 6.52 23.52 -5.21
C VAL A 78 7.48 23.56 -4.03
N ASP A 79 7.48 24.66 -3.28
CA ASP A 79 8.34 24.85 -2.11
C ASP A 79 9.85 24.56 -2.35
N GLY A 80 10.33 24.86 -3.55
CA GLY A 80 11.73 24.66 -3.92
C GLY A 80 12.09 23.21 -4.34
N VAL A 81 11.13 22.30 -4.38
CA VAL A 81 11.31 20.92 -4.85
C VAL A 81 10.62 20.76 -6.21
N THR A 82 11.34 20.19 -7.17
CA THR A 82 10.82 19.98 -8.52
C THR A 82 10.38 18.54 -8.71
N LEU A 83 9.09 18.32 -8.92
CA LEU A 83 8.57 17.03 -9.36
C LEU A 83 8.83 16.86 -10.84
N LYS A 84 9.51 15.77 -11.21
CA LYS A 84 9.66 15.28 -12.57
C LYS A 84 9.08 13.90 -12.71
N ILE A 85 8.43 13.67 -13.84
CA ILE A 85 7.85 12.39 -14.21
C ILE A 85 8.30 11.97 -15.60
N THR A 86 8.18 10.71 -15.92
CA THR A 86 8.40 10.17 -17.27
C THR A 86 7.28 9.18 -17.60
N GLU A 87 6.97 9.04 -18.87
CA GLU A 87 6.03 8.02 -19.32
C GLU A 87 6.50 6.62 -18.88
N ALA A 88 5.60 5.83 -18.35
CA ALA A 88 5.90 4.47 -17.95
C ALA A 88 5.17 3.46 -18.83
N ARG A 89 3.86 3.39 -18.69
CA ARG A 89 3.03 2.47 -19.49
C ARG A 89 1.55 2.86 -19.42
N GLU A 90 0.82 2.36 -20.40
CA GLU A 90 -0.65 2.44 -20.40
C GLU A 90 -1.25 1.30 -19.56
N ILE A 91 -2.20 1.64 -18.69
CA ILE A 91 -2.95 0.72 -17.85
C ILE A 91 -4.42 1.08 -18.00
N GLN A 92 -5.26 0.13 -18.40
CA GLN A 92 -6.71 0.32 -18.60
C GLN A 92 -7.05 1.51 -19.54
N GLY A 93 -6.21 1.80 -20.53
CA GLY A 93 -6.43 2.89 -21.48
C GLY A 93 -5.95 4.28 -21.01
N GLU A 94 -5.33 4.37 -19.83
CA GLU A 94 -4.78 5.59 -19.27
C GLU A 94 -3.26 5.51 -19.16
N MET A 95 -2.55 6.62 -19.46
CA MET A 95 -1.09 6.67 -19.37
C MET A 95 -0.66 6.91 -17.91
N PHE A 96 0.11 6.00 -17.38
CA PHE A 96 0.73 6.13 -16.07
C PHE A 96 2.18 6.60 -16.19
N TYR A 97 2.60 7.41 -15.25
CA TYR A 97 3.91 8.05 -15.21
C TYR A 97 4.72 7.54 -14.01
N LYS A 98 6.02 7.39 -14.24
CA LYS A 98 6.97 7.10 -13.17
C LYS A 98 7.50 8.42 -12.60
N ILE A 99 7.58 8.50 -11.28
CA ILE A 99 8.21 9.63 -10.57
C ILE A 99 9.73 9.49 -10.72
N VAL A 100 10.37 10.50 -11.28
CA VAL A 100 11.84 10.58 -11.47
C VAL A 100 12.51 11.26 -10.28
N THR A 101 11.82 12.22 -9.67
CA THR A 101 12.31 12.94 -8.49
C THR A 101 12.53 11.97 -7.33
N PRO A 102 13.67 12.03 -6.62
CA PRO A 102 13.92 11.19 -5.46
C PRO A 102 12.85 11.34 -4.39
N MET A 103 12.34 10.22 -3.87
CA MET A 103 11.24 10.18 -2.90
C MET A 103 11.56 10.94 -1.61
N ASN A 104 12.82 10.99 -1.19
CA ASN A 104 13.24 11.75 -0.01
C ASN A 104 13.06 13.26 -0.18
N GLN A 105 13.15 13.80 -1.40
CA GLN A 105 12.87 15.20 -1.68
C GLN A 105 11.37 15.51 -1.63
N LEU A 106 10.54 14.53 -1.96
CA LEU A 106 9.08 14.61 -1.93
C LEU A 106 8.50 14.30 -0.54
N LYS A 107 9.31 14.25 0.53
CA LYS A 107 8.89 13.84 1.87
C LYS A 107 8.37 12.41 1.96
N LEU A 108 8.66 11.59 0.96
CA LEU A 108 8.25 10.19 0.80
C LEU A 108 9.45 9.24 0.97
N GLY A 109 10.47 9.63 1.69
CA GLY A 109 11.78 8.98 1.74
C GLY A 109 11.84 7.53 2.23
N LYS A 110 10.72 7.00 2.75
CA LYS A 110 10.59 5.58 3.13
C LYS A 110 10.07 4.71 2.00
N LEU A 111 9.62 5.31 0.89
CA LEU A 111 9.00 4.60 -0.22
C LEU A 111 10.00 4.38 -1.36
N ASP A 112 9.91 3.23 -2.01
CA ASP A 112 10.68 2.96 -3.24
C ASP A 112 9.91 3.48 -4.45
N ALA A 113 10.48 4.45 -5.16
CA ALA A 113 9.90 5.04 -6.36
C ALA A 113 9.57 4.03 -7.46
N ASN A 114 10.28 2.89 -7.49
CA ASN A 114 10.04 1.87 -8.51
C ASN A 114 8.73 1.11 -8.31
N ASN A 115 8.15 1.17 -7.12
CA ASN A 115 6.92 0.47 -6.78
C ASN A 115 5.66 1.27 -7.11
N TYR A 116 5.78 2.55 -7.50
CA TYR A 116 4.63 3.43 -7.67
C TYR A 116 4.64 4.10 -9.05
N LEU A 117 3.52 3.97 -9.75
CA LEU A 117 3.21 4.78 -10.94
C LEU A 117 2.03 5.69 -10.59
N VAL A 118 1.96 6.84 -11.24
CA VAL A 118 0.90 7.82 -11.02
C VAL A 118 0.17 8.14 -12.33
N LEU A 119 -1.15 8.15 -12.27
CA LEU A 119 -2.00 8.74 -13.29
C LEU A 119 -2.28 10.19 -12.90
N ILE A 120 -2.08 11.13 -13.79
CA ILE A 120 -2.24 12.57 -13.53
C ILE A 120 -3.22 13.15 -14.53
N LYS A 121 -4.29 13.77 -14.02
CA LYS A 121 -5.28 14.53 -14.78
C LYS A 121 -5.26 15.98 -14.28
N ILE A 122 -4.58 16.87 -15.01
CA ILE A 122 -4.38 18.26 -14.58
C ILE A 122 -5.68 19.03 -14.55
N ASP A 123 -6.55 18.84 -15.55
CA ASP A 123 -7.81 19.58 -15.68
C ASP A 123 -8.74 19.35 -14.48
N ASP A 124 -8.82 18.12 -14.01
CA ASP A 124 -9.67 17.72 -12.89
C ASP A 124 -8.92 17.76 -11.54
N VAL A 125 -7.63 18.01 -11.57
CA VAL A 125 -6.73 17.90 -10.39
C VAL A 125 -6.88 16.52 -9.73
N ASP A 126 -6.89 15.49 -10.56
CA ASP A 126 -7.03 14.11 -10.12
C ASP A 126 -5.72 13.33 -10.28
N VAL A 127 -5.42 12.50 -9.29
CA VAL A 127 -4.25 11.64 -9.26
C VAL A 127 -4.68 10.27 -8.76
N ASP A 128 -4.43 9.23 -9.54
CA ASP A 128 -4.52 7.85 -9.08
C ASP A 128 -3.12 7.24 -8.97
N VAL A 129 -2.97 6.25 -8.12
CA VAL A 129 -1.69 5.60 -7.86
C VAL A 129 -1.80 4.12 -8.15
N TYR A 130 -0.83 3.60 -8.89
CA TYR A 130 -0.68 2.19 -9.19
C TYR A 130 0.52 1.63 -8.41
N PHE A 131 0.29 0.57 -7.65
CA PHE A 131 1.33 -0.14 -6.89
C PHE A 131 1.79 -1.37 -7.66
N GLU A 132 3.02 -1.33 -8.19
CA GLU A 132 3.57 -2.37 -9.06
C GLU A 132 3.54 -3.79 -8.47
N PRO A 133 3.94 -4.01 -7.20
CA PRO A 133 3.90 -5.35 -6.63
C PRO A 133 2.48 -5.90 -6.46
N GLY A 134 1.48 -5.01 -6.32
CA GLY A 134 0.13 -5.39 -5.91
C GLY A 134 0.06 -5.85 -4.45
N VAL A 135 -1.14 -5.89 -3.91
CA VAL A 135 -1.40 -6.39 -2.56
C VAL A 135 -2.70 -7.19 -2.53
N SER A 136 -2.71 -8.31 -1.81
CA SER A 136 -3.88 -9.16 -1.64
C SER A 136 -4.36 -9.14 -0.19
N ASP A 137 -5.67 -9.13 0.00
CA ASP A 137 -6.34 -9.27 1.30
C ASP A 137 -6.45 -10.73 1.76
N GLY A 138 -5.85 -11.65 1.01
CA GLY A 138 -5.93 -13.10 1.25
C GLY A 138 -7.08 -13.78 0.53
N SER A 139 -7.83 -13.05 -0.28
CA SER A 139 -8.69 -13.60 -1.32
C SER A 139 -7.89 -13.84 -2.60
N ASP A 140 -8.54 -14.33 -3.65
CA ASP A 140 -7.92 -14.49 -4.98
C ASP A 140 -7.72 -13.14 -5.70
N THR A 141 -8.08 -12.03 -5.07
CA THR A 141 -7.99 -10.69 -5.64
C THR A 141 -6.68 -10.01 -5.23
N THR A 142 -5.98 -9.47 -6.22
CA THR A 142 -4.82 -8.61 -6.02
C THR A 142 -5.15 -7.19 -6.48
N TYR A 143 -4.99 -6.23 -5.59
CA TYR A 143 -5.23 -4.81 -5.85
C TYR A 143 -3.93 -4.14 -6.29
N HIS A 144 -4.01 -3.31 -7.31
CA HIS A 144 -2.90 -2.51 -7.79
C HIS A 144 -3.21 -1.01 -7.79
N LEU A 145 -4.46 -0.63 -8.08
CA LEU A 145 -4.90 0.76 -8.12
C LEU A 145 -5.46 1.21 -6.77
N LEU A 146 -5.12 2.43 -6.38
CA LEU A 146 -5.66 3.04 -5.16
C LEU A 146 -7.18 3.17 -5.23
N SER A 147 -7.72 3.49 -6.41
CA SER A 147 -9.15 3.59 -6.67
C SER A 147 -9.93 2.27 -6.53
N GLU A 148 -9.23 1.14 -6.52
CA GLU A 148 -9.82 -0.20 -6.34
C GLU A 148 -9.80 -0.68 -4.88
N MET A 149 -9.12 0.02 -3.99
CA MET A 149 -8.92 -0.31 -2.57
C MET A 149 -9.87 0.47 -1.66
#